data_427809ccdfb80682cb9aeec865f3077b
#
_entry.id   427809ccdfb80682cb9aeec865f3077b
#
_cell.length_a   1.000
_cell.length_b   1.000
_cell.length_c   1.000
_cell.angle_alpha   90.00
_cell.angle_beta   90.00
_cell.angle_gamma   90.00
#
_symmetry.space_group_name_H-M   'P 1'
#
loop_
_entity.id
_entity.type
_entity.pdbx_description
1 polymer ?
#
loop_
_entity_poly.entity_id
_entity_poly.type
_entity_poly.pdbx_seq_one_letter_code
_entity_poly.pdbx_strand_id
1 'polypeptide(L)'
;MAGTTGQGTTVALSGGGAIACLRSLTLPEWSMEEIESSCLSDTGFGKKIVGDLVDAGNVSMTMVFGLDDSPVTPTGVPDTITVTFPVPPGGTTGATLSGTGYVSSCTLPEVTIGGLLEQTIVFTFDGVTGPAWTAGT
;
A
#
# COMPACT_ATOMS: atom_id res chain seq x y z
N MET A 1 6.32 -11.71 -21.19
CA MET A 1 5.98 -10.60 -20.28
C MET A 1 7.15 -9.63 -20.21
N ALA A 2 6.89 -8.35 -20.47
CA ALA A 2 7.91 -7.32 -20.33
C ALA A 2 7.87 -6.73 -18.93
N GLY A 3 9.04 -6.55 -18.32
CA GLY A 3 9.15 -5.86 -17.05
C GLY A 3 9.00 -4.34 -17.24
N THR A 4 8.46 -3.67 -16.25
CA THR A 4 8.34 -2.21 -16.22
C THR A 4 9.00 -1.66 -14.97
N THR A 5 9.50 -0.43 -15.06
CA THR A 5 10.00 0.29 -13.89
C THR A 5 8.84 0.94 -13.15
N GLY A 6 9.07 1.30 -11.90
CA GLY A 6 8.07 2.02 -11.12
C GLY A 6 7.96 3.51 -11.44
N GLN A 7 8.75 4.02 -12.36
CA GLN A 7 8.72 5.44 -12.68
C GLN A 7 7.39 5.81 -13.35
N GLY A 8 6.76 6.86 -12.87
CA GLY A 8 5.45 7.28 -13.33
C GLY A 8 4.30 6.78 -12.46
N THR A 9 4.59 6.02 -11.40
CA THR A 9 3.57 5.59 -10.43
C THR A 9 3.06 6.78 -9.64
N THR A 10 1.74 6.87 -9.49
CA THR A 10 1.08 7.92 -8.72
C THR A 10 0.14 7.33 -7.67
N VAL A 11 -0.06 8.08 -6.60
CA VAL A 11 -0.98 7.71 -5.52
C VAL A 11 -1.94 8.86 -5.28
N ALA A 12 -3.22 8.54 -5.14
CA ALA A 12 -4.25 9.51 -4.80
C ALA A 12 -5.10 9.00 -3.64
N LEU A 13 -5.45 9.90 -2.73
CA LEU A 13 -6.41 9.68 -1.67
C LEU A 13 -7.65 10.49 -1.96
N SER A 14 -8.84 9.89 -1.85
CA SER A 14 -10.10 10.55 -2.23
C SER A 14 -10.40 11.77 -1.37
N GLY A 15 -9.96 11.77 -0.10
CA GLY A 15 -10.14 12.91 0.79
C GLY A 15 -8.96 13.86 0.88
N GLY A 16 -7.79 13.45 0.44
CA GLY A 16 -6.54 14.22 0.55
C GLY A 16 -5.91 14.66 -0.76
N GLY A 17 -6.47 14.24 -1.89
CA GLY A 17 -5.91 14.53 -3.21
C GLY A 17 -4.69 13.68 -3.55
N ALA A 18 -4.00 14.04 -4.62
CA ALA A 18 -2.82 13.32 -5.08
C ALA A 18 -1.62 13.55 -4.16
N ILE A 19 -0.87 12.49 -3.92
CA ILE A 19 0.41 12.59 -3.21
C ILE A 19 1.45 13.10 -4.19
N ALA A 20 1.98 14.28 -3.91
CA ALA A 20 2.98 14.90 -4.75
C ALA A 20 4.38 14.32 -4.48
N CYS A 21 5.18 14.23 -5.53
CA CYS A 21 6.59 13.85 -5.44
C CYS A 21 6.87 12.57 -4.64
N LEU A 22 6.20 11.49 -5.03
CA LEU A 22 6.39 10.17 -4.43
C LEU A 22 7.81 9.66 -4.72
N ARG A 23 8.54 9.29 -3.65
CA ARG A 23 9.90 8.79 -3.76
C ARG A 23 9.95 7.26 -3.76
N SER A 24 9.15 6.64 -2.92
CA SER A 24 9.09 5.20 -2.82
C SER A 24 7.72 4.74 -2.39
N LEU A 25 7.38 3.54 -2.76
CA LEU A 25 6.09 2.92 -2.46
C LEU A 25 6.33 1.44 -2.19
N THR A 26 5.90 0.99 -1.02
CA THR A 26 5.91 -0.43 -0.68
C THR A 26 4.48 -0.95 -0.74
N LEU A 27 4.24 -1.89 -1.63
CA LEU A 27 2.92 -2.49 -1.83
C LEU A 27 2.60 -3.45 -0.68
N PRO A 28 1.31 -3.69 -0.41
CA PRO A 28 0.92 -4.58 0.67
C PRO A 28 1.27 -6.03 0.37
N GLU A 29 1.50 -6.78 1.44
CA GLU A 29 1.54 -8.23 1.39
C GLU A 29 0.17 -8.77 1.77
N TRP A 30 -0.42 -9.55 0.89
CA TRP A 30 -1.70 -10.21 1.15
C TRP A 30 -1.42 -11.60 1.71
N SER A 31 -1.95 -11.88 2.88
CA SER A 31 -1.70 -13.14 3.56
C SER A 31 -2.98 -13.73 4.12
N MET A 32 -2.99 -15.04 4.29
CA MET A 32 -4.07 -15.76 4.95
C MET A 32 -3.53 -16.42 6.20
N GLU A 33 -4.37 -16.50 7.22
CA GLU A 33 -4.00 -17.15 8.46
C GLU A 33 -3.80 -18.64 8.22
N GLU A 34 -2.71 -19.18 8.76
CA GLU A 34 -2.45 -20.61 8.80
C GLU A 34 -2.84 -21.14 10.17
N ILE A 35 -3.68 -22.17 10.19
CA ILE A 35 -4.16 -22.78 11.43
C ILE A 35 -3.61 -24.20 11.49
N GLU A 36 -2.91 -24.53 12.59
CA GLU A 36 -2.44 -25.86 12.81
C GLU A 36 -3.60 -26.77 13.20
N SER A 37 -3.76 -27.87 12.48
CA SER A 37 -4.84 -28.84 12.68
C SER A 37 -4.35 -30.21 13.14
N SER A 38 -3.08 -30.30 13.55
CA SER A 38 -2.49 -31.55 14.01
C SER A 38 -3.08 -32.00 15.34
N CYS A 39 -3.23 -33.32 15.50
CA CYS A 39 -3.63 -33.95 16.76
C CYS A 39 -2.39 -34.40 17.54
N LEU A 40 -2.52 -34.57 18.86
CA LEU A 40 -1.42 -35.08 19.69
C LEU A 40 -0.94 -36.45 19.27
N SER A 41 -1.80 -37.24 18.67
CA SER A 41 -1.46 -38.58 18.16
C SER A 41 -0.79 -38.56 16.80
N ASP A 42 -0.72 -37.44 16.13
CA ASP A 42 -0.11 -37.34 14.82
C ASP A 42 1.43 -37.49 14.93
N THR A 43 2.00 -38.20 13.94
CA THR A 43 3.43 -38.40 13.80
C THR A 43 3.86 -37.95 12.40
N GLY A 44 5.09 -37.50 12.28
CA GLY A 44 5.62 -36.99 11.00
C GLY A 44 5.39 -35.51 10.83
N PHE A 45 4.85 -35.10 9.67
CA PHE A 45 4.65 -33.70 9.37
C PHE A 45 3.39 -33.15 10.07
N GLY A 46 3.53 -31.95 10.64
CA GLY A 46 2.37 -31.22 11.17
C GLY A 46 1.39 -30.84 10.08
N LYS A 47 0.11 -30.85 10.41
CA LYS A 47 -0.98 -30.52 9.48
C LYS A 47 -1.40 -29.08 9.70
N LYS A 48 -1.68 -28.38 8.60
CA LYS A 48 -2.12 -26.99 8.62
C LYS A 48 -3.31 -26.81 7.70
N ILE A 49 -4.20 -25.90 8.07
CA ILE A 49 -5.29 -25.45 7.22
C ILE A 49 -5.19 -23.95 7.03
N VAL A 50 -5.74 -23.45 5.93
CA VAL A 50 -5.76 -22.02 5.63
C VAL A 50 -7.01 -21.39 6.25
N GLY A 51 -6.87 -20.25 6.89
CA GLY A 51 -8.00 -19.48 7.40
C GLY A 51 -8.86 -18.91 6.28
N ASP A 52 -10.04 -18.42 6.63
CA ASP A 52 -11.04 -17.98 5.66
C ASP A 52 -10.84 -16.55 5.16
N LEU A 53 -10.09 -15.74 5.91
CA LEU A 53 -9.94 -14.31 5.61
C LEU A 53 -8.54 -13.99 5.14
N VAL A 54 -8.46 -13.09 4.16
CA VAL A 54 -7.21 -12.54 3.66
C VAL A 54 -6.92 -11.24 4.38
N ASP A 55 -5.74 -11.12 4.97
CA ASP A 55 -5.25 -9.85 5.49
C ASP A 55 -4.71 -9.03 4.33
N ALA A 56 -5.30 -7.87 4.10
CA ALA A 56 -4.94 -7.00 2.99
C ALA A 56 -3.64 -6.22 3.22
N GLY A 57 -3.19 -6.12 4.48
CA GLY A 57 -1.95 -5.43 4.80
C GLY A 57 -2.05 -3.91 4.70
N ASN A 58 -0.91 -3.29 4.45
CA ASN A 58 -0.82 -1.84 4.36
C ASN A 58 0.10 -1.41 3.21
N VAL A 59 -0.08 -0.15 2.79
CA VAL A 59 0.78 0.52 1.82
C VAL A 59 1.64 1.53 2.57
N SER A 60 2.95 1.42 2.41
CA SER A 60 3.90 2.39 2.96
C SER A 60 4.46 3.24 1.83
N MET A 61 4.47 4.54 1.98
CA MET A 61 4.96 5.45 0.95
C MET A 61 5.78 6.56 1.56
N THR A 62 6.81 6.98 0.83
CA THR A 62 7.67 8.11 1.19
C THR A 62 7.56 9.17 0.12
N MET A 63 7.27 10.38 0.51
CA MET A 63 7.15 11.52 -0.40
C MET A 63 8.08 12.66 0.03
N VAL A 64 8.48 13.48 -0.93
CA VAL A 64 9.19 14.72 -0.64
C VAL A 64 8.19 15.72 -0.06
N PHE A 65 8.55 16.31 1.06
CA PHE A 65 7.71 17.26 1.77
C PHE A 65 8.22 18.70 1.58
N GLY A 66 7.34 19.58 1.10
CA GLY A 66 7.62 21.00 1.02
C GLY A 66 7.08 21.73 2.24
N LEU A 67 7.83 22.72 2.73
CA LEU A 67 7.40 23.48 3.92
C LEU A 67 6.17 24.35 3.69
N ASP A 68 5.82 24.60 2.44
CA ASP A 68 4.60 25.29 2.05
C ASP A 68 3.37 24.36 1.96
N ASP A 69 3.59 23.05 2.10
CA ASP A 69 2.51 22.07 2.11
C ASP A 69 2.14 21.69 3.53
N SER A 70 0.90 21.24 3.71
CA SER A 70 0.48 20.65 4.98
C SER A 70 0.81 19.17 5.00
N PRO A 71 1.33 18.63 6.12
CA PRO A 71 1.59 17.21 6.20
C PRO A 71 0.29 16.42 6.20
N VAL A 72 0.34 15.21 5.65
CA VAL A 72 -0.76 14.25 5.79
C VAL A 72 -0.82 13.80 7.24
N THR A 73 -2.00 13.80 7.82
CA THR A 73 -2.20 13.41 9.22
C THR A 73 -3.25 12.31 9.33
N PRO A 74 -3.16 11.42 10.33
CA PRO A 74 -4.22 10.47 10.59
C PRO A 74 -5.49 11.20 11.03
N THR A 75 -6.61 10.92 10.37
CA THR A 75 -7.90 11.58 10.68
C THR A 75 -8.90 10.64 11.34
N GLY A 76 -8.66 9.32 11.27
CA GLY A 76 -9.62 8.33 11.75
C GLY A 76 -10.82 8.16 10.84
N VAL A 77 -10.85 8.85 9.71
CA VAL A 77 -11.95 8.77 8.74
C VAL A 77 -11.52 7.83 7.60
N PRO A 78 -12.37 6.86 7.22
CA PRO A 78 -12.06 5.99 6.09
C PRO A 78 -11.91 6.78 4.79
N ASP A 79 -10.98 6.36 3.96
CA ASP A 79 -10.65 6.99 2.70
C ASP A 79 -10.38 5.91 1.65
N THR A 80 -10.36 6.29 0.39
CA THR A 80 -10.02 5.39 -0.71
C THR A 80 -8.67 5.77 -1.27
N ILE A 81 -7.75 4.81 -1.28
CA ILE A 81 -6.45 4.98 -1.93
C ILE A 81 -6.52 4.39 -3.33
N THR A 82 -5.93 5.08 -4.30
CA THR A 82 -5.76 4.58 -5.67
C THR A 82 -4.31 4.75 -6.06
N VAL A 83 -3.65 3.63 -6.33
CA VAL A 83 -2.28 3.60 -6.85
C VAL A 83 -2.36 3.31 -8.34
N THR A 84 -1.85 4.20 -9.16
CA THR A 84 -1.82 4.07 -10.62
C THR A 84 -0.40 3.82 -11.08
N PHE A 85 -0.18 2.72 -11.75
CA PHE A 85 1.13 2.33 -12.27
C PHE A 85 1.30 2.84 -13.70
N PRO A 86 2.55 2.94 -14.18
CA PRO A 86 2.78 3.39 -15.56
C PRO A 86 2.24 2.38 -16.58
N VAL A 87 1.95 2.88 -17.76
CA VAL A 87 1.48 2.05 -18.88
C VAL A 87 2.59 1.08 -19.27
N PRO A 88 2.29 -0.23 -19.37
CA PRO A 88 3.31 -1.20 -19.78
C PRO A 88 3.73 -0.98 -21.24
N PRO A 89 4.95 -1.40 -21.62
CA PRO A 89 5.41 -1.25 -23.01
C PRO A 89 4.43 -1.86 -24.01
N GLY A 90 4.01 -1.07 -24.99
CA GLY A 90 3.03 -1.49 -25.99
C GLY A 90 1.59 -1.48 -25.51
N GLY A 91 1.35 -1.04 -24.27
CA GLY A 91 0.01 -0.97 -23.72
C GLY A 91 -0.65 0.39 -23.88
N THR A 92 -1.89 0.49 -23.43
CA THR A 92 -2.69 1.72 -23.48
C THR A 92 -3.14 2.20 -22.09
N THR A 93 -3.20 1.30 -21.11
CA THR A 93 -3.68 1.60 -19.76
C THR A 93 -2.75 1.01 -18.71
N GLY A 94 -2.42 1.79 -17.69
CA GLY A 94 -1.65 1.31 -16.55
C GLY A 94 -2.49 0.49 -15.58
N ALA A 95 -1.84 -0.42 -14.85
CA ALA A 95 -2.50 -1.15 -13.77
C ALA A 95 -2.86 -0.22 -12.62
N THR A 96 -3.88 -0.60 -11.86
CA THR A 96 -4.30 0.15 -10.68
C THR A 96 -4.52 -0.79 -9.49
N LEU A 97 -4.21 -0.28 -8.30
CA LEU A 97 -4.56 -0.92 -7.04
C LEU A 97 -5.40 0.08 -6.25
N SER A 98 -6.61 -0.30 -5.88
CA SER A 98 -7.47 0.59 -5.09
C SER A 98 -8.19 -0.16 -3.99
N GLY A 99 -8.49 0.53 -2.93
CA GLY A 99 -9.21 -0.04 -1.80
C GLY A 99 -9.49 1.03 -0.75
N THR A 100 -10.35 0.68 0.20
CA THR A 100 -10.68 1.55 1.32
C THR A 100 -9.83 1.23 2.54
N GLY A 101 -9.62 2.22 3.36
CA GLY A 101 -8.87 2.08 4.58
C GLY A 101 -8.66 3.43 5.24
N TYR A 102 -7.59 3.56 5.98
CA TYR A 102 -7.28 4.78 6.70
C TYR A 102 -5.77 4.97 6.82
N VAL A 103 -5.36 6.21 6.98
CA VAL A 103 -3.96 6.54 7.29
C VAL A 103 -3.70 6.14 8.74
N SER A 104 -2.89 5.12 8.95
CA SER A 104 -2.61 4.59 10.30
C SER A 104 -1.45 5.30 10.98
N SER A 105 -0.48 5.78 10.23
CA SER A 105 0.64 6.53 10.78
C SER A 105 1.23 7.48 9.77
N CYS A 106 1.77 8.59 10.26
CA CYS A 106 2.51 9.57 9.47
C CYS A 106 3.74 9.97 10.25
N THR A 107 4.91 9.91 9.60
CA THR A 107 6.16 10.35 10.20
C THR A 107 6.50 11.72 9.64
N LEU A 108 6.63 12.71 10.51
CA LEU A 108 7.05 14.05 10.10
C LEU A 108 8.50 14.06 9.67
N PRO A 109 8.91 15.00 8.79
CA PRO A 109 10.26 15.01 8.26
C PRO A 109 11.32 15.19 9.35
N GLU A 110 12.44 14.51 9.19
CA GLU A 110 13.66 14.81 9.94
C GLU A 110 14.35 16.01 9.30
N VAL A 111 14.74 16.98 10.11
CA VAL A 111 15.40 18.19 9.64
C VAL A 111 16.90 18.05 9.85
N THR A 112 17.65 17.97 8.75
CA THR A 112 19.11 17.86 8.77
C THR A 112 19.73 18.86 7.82
N ILE A 113 20.99 19.26 8.09
CA ILE A 113 21.73 20.15 7.18
C ILE A 113 21.98 19.42 5.86
N GLY A 114 21.52 19.99 4.75
CA GLY A 114 21.68 19.43 3.42
C GLY A 114 20.79 18.22 3.14
N GLY A 115 19.95 17.83 4.09
CA GLY A 115 19.00 16.73 3.93
C GLY A 115 17.72 17.17 3.26
N LEU A 116 17.17 16.29 2.43
CA LEU A 116 15.85 16.47 1.84
C LEU A 116 14.78 16.14 2.86
N LEU A 117 13.75 16.98 2.95
CA LEU A 117 12.62 16.70 3.84
C LEU A 117 11.71 15.67 3.20
N GLU A 118 11.48 14.55 3.90
CA GLU A 118 10.63 13.47 3.42
C GLU A 118 9.63 13.08 4.50
N GLN A 119 8.42 12.72 4.08
CA GLN A 119 7.38 12.22 4.96
C GLN A 119 7.05 10.77 4.59
N THR A 120 6.97 9.90 5.59
CA THR A 120 6.53 8.52 5.41
C THR A 120 5.10 8.37 5.91
N ILE A 121 4.25 7.79 5.07
CA ILE A 121 2.84 7.59 5.35
C ILE A 121 2.55 6.10 5.24
N VAL A 122 1.82 5.55 6.21
CA VAL A 122 1.33 4.18 6.18
C VAL A 122 -0.19 4.21 6.10
N PHE A 123 -0.72 3.62 5.03
CA PHE A 123 -2.16 3.46 4.80
C PHE A 123 -2.53 2.00 5.00
N THR A 124 -3.46 1.72 5.91
CA THR A 124 -3.91 0.37 6.23
C THR A 124 -5.27 0.12 5.59
N PHE A 125 -5.40 -0.97 4.84
CA PHE A 125 -6.68 -1.37 4.27
C PHE A 125 -7.60 -1.92 5.36
N ASP A 126 -8.85 -1.50 5.34
CA ASP A 126 -9.84 -1.91 6.34
C ASP A 126 -10.65 -3.16 5.93
N GLY A 127 -10.50 -3.61 4.70
CA GLY A 127 -11.20 -4.79 4.20
C GLY A 127 -12.66 -4.57 3.84
N VAL A 128 -13.18 -3.36 3.94
CA VAL A 128 -14.59 -3.06 3.62
C VAL A 128 -14.82 -3.09 2.11
N THR A 129 -13.97 -2.42 1.35
CA THR A 129 -14.02 -2.45 -0.11
C THR A 129 -12.61 -2.64 -0.66
N GLY A 130 -12.37 -3.77 -1.31
CA GLY A 130 -11.05 -4.11 -1.81
C GLY A 130 -10.06 -4.46 -0.71
N PRO A 131 -8.77 -4.38 -0.95
CA PRO A 131 -8.14 -3.84 -2.16
C PRO A 131 -8.35 -4.69 -3.40
N ALA A 132 -8.44 -4.03 -4.55
CA ALA A 132 -8.62 -4.68 -5.83
C ALA A 132 -7.52 -4.26 -6.80
N TRP A 133 -6.97 -5.24 -7.50
CA TRP A 133 -5.96 -5.03 -8.55
C TRP A 133 -6.64 -5.10 -9.91
N THR A 134 -6.44 -4.07 -10.72
CA THR A 134 -6.88 -4.05 -12.11
C THR A 134 -5.64 -4.05 -13.00
N ALA A 135 -5.52 -5.07 -13.85
CA ALA A 135 -4.37 -5.20 -14.73
C ALA A 135 -4.37 -4.11 -15.80
N GLY A 136 -3.17 -3.68 -16.20
CA GLY A 136 -2.98 -2.80 -17.35
C GLY A 136 -3.21 -3.53 -18.67
N THR A 137 -3.52 -2.76 -19.70
CA THR A 137 -3.72 -3.28 -21.04
C THR A 137 -2.82 -2.62 -22.07
#